data_1d30ad0469511bd2568bacb5e69d7bf2
#
_entry.id   1d30ad0469511bd2568bacb5e69d7bf2
#
_cell.length_a   1.000
_cell.length_b   1.000
_cell.length_c   1.000
_cell.angle_alpha   90.00
_cell.angle_beta   90.00
_cell.angle_gamma   90.00
#
_symmetry.space_group_name_H-M   'P 1'
#
loop_
_entity.id
_entity.type
_entity.pdbx_description
1 polymer ?
#
loop_
_entity_poly.entity_id
_entity_poly.type
_entity_poly.pdbx_seq_one_letter_code
_entity_poly.pdbx_strand_id
1 'polypeptide(L)'
;TGSRARNDMMISQAYPAGPPYGDVLEPEGVRLTCSLELPVSSGELMLTSADPHEKPHLDYRYLEDPWDRQRMREAIRLCVRLLQHQAYREVIQERINLTDQDLATDESLDAWLLQNLTTAIHMSGTCKMGPASDPMAVVNQYCQVHGLDGLRVVDTSVTPDVVRANTNATAIMIGERVA
;
A
#
# COMPACT_ATOMS: atom_id res chain seq x y z
N THR A 1 -6.81 7.42 -15.11
CA THR A 1 -5.53 7.56 -14.38
C THR A 1 -4.31 7.83 -15.26
N GLY A 2 -4.35 7.81 -16.56
CA GLY A 2 -3.17 7.94 -17.41
C GLY A 2 -2.15 6.79 -17.30
N SER A 3 -2.31 5.89 -16.36
CA SER A 3 -1.47 4.70 -16.20
C SER A 3 -1.72 3.71 -17.33
N ARG A 4 -0.66 3.16 -17.91
CA ARG A 4 -0.72 2.03 -18.86
C ARG A 4 -0.75 0.67 -18.16
N ALA A 5 -0.46 0.64 -16.85
CA ALA A 5 -0.53 -0.56 -16.05
C ALA A 5 -2.00 -0.91 -15.75
N ARG A 6 -2.34 -2.19 -15.82
CA ARG A 6 -3.66 -2.67 -15.38
C ARG A 6 -3.58 -3.06 -13.90
N ASN A 7 -4.67 -2.79 -13.16
CA ASN A 7 -4.80 -3.16 -11.75
C ASN A 7 -3.69 -2.56 -10.87
N ASP A 8 -3.28 -1.34 -11.16
CA ASP A 8 -2.27 -0.60 -10.38
C ASP A 8 -2.87 0.22 -9.23
N MET A 9 -4.20 0.27 -9.18
CA MET A 9 -4.96 0.94 -8.12
C MET A 9 -6.23 0.17 -7.79
N MET A 10 -6.65 0.25 -6.54
CA MET A 10 -7.89 -0.36 -6.05
C MET A 10 -8.74 0.68 -5.33
N ILE A 11 -10.06 0.63 -5.55
CA ILE A 11 -11.05 1.32 -4.72
C ILE A 11 -11.91 0.25 -4.08
N SER A 12 -12.03 0.28 -2.77
CA SER A 12 -12.87 -0.63 -1.99
C SER A 12 -13.86 0.12 -1.11
N GLN A 13 -14.97 -0.52 -0.79
CA GLN A 13 -16.02 0.01 0.06
C GLN A 13 -16.08 -0.79 1.36
N ALA A 14 -16.27 -0.08 2.48
CA ALA A 14 -16.54 -0.69 3.78
C ALA A 14 -17.77 -0.08 4.44
N TYR A 15 -18.53 -0.92 5.13
CA TYR A 15 -19.66 -0.55 5.99
C TYR A 15 -19.65 -1.47 7.22
N PRO A 16 -19.88 -0.97 8.43
CA PRO A 16 -19.83 0.46 8.78
C PRO A 16 -18.49 1.10 8.52
N ALA A 17 -18.45 2.44 8.44
CA ALA A 17 -17.23 3.21 8.17
C ALA A 17 -16.26 3.20 9.36
N GLY A 18 -15.92 2.04 9.86
CA GLY A 18 -14.84 1.88 10.85
C GLY A 18 -13.47 1.80 10.16
N PRO A 19 -12.40 2.26 10.78
CA PRO A 19 -11.07 1.98 10.28
C PRO A 19 -10.78 0.48 10.40
N PRO A 20 -10.02 -0.11 9.47
CA PRO A 20 -9.55 -1.48 9.63
C PRO A 20 -8.63 -1.62 10.86
N TYR A 21 -8.04 -0.51 11.32
CA TYR A 21 -7.06 -0.44 12.40
C TYR A 21 -7.23 0.87 13.18
N GLY A 22 -8.18 0.94 14.10
CA GLY A 22 -8.38 2.12 14.94
C GLY A 22 -9.84 2.39 15.30
N ASP A 23 -10.12 3.57 15.80
CA ASP A 23 -11.45 3.95 16.30
C ASP A 23 -12.46 4.11 15.17
N VAL A 24 -13.72 3.76 15.45
CA VAL A 24 -14.84 3.96 14.53
C VAL A 24 -15.06 5.46 14.36
N LEU A 25 -14.89 5.96 13.14
CA LEU A 25 -15.08 7.39 12.84
C LEU A 25 -16.58 7.75 12.89
N GLU A 26 -17.40 6.96 12.20
CA GLU A 26 -18.84 7.11 12.19
C GLU A 26 -19.50 5.72 12.03
N PRO A 27 -20.27 5.25 13.03
CA PRO A 27 -20.80 3.88 13.02
C PRO A 27 -21.81 3.60 11.91
N GLU A 28 -22.45 4.61 11.34
CA GLU A 28 -23.44 4.48 10.26
C GLU A 28 -22.94 4.93 8.89
N GLY A 29 -21.66 5.32 8.80
CA GLY A 29 -21.07 5.82 7.55
C GLY A 29 -20.65 4.72 6.57
N VAL A 30 -20.54 5.08 5.30
CA VAL A 30 -19.88 4.30 4.26
C VAL A 30 -18.50 4.88 4.02
N ARG A 31 -17.47 4.03 3.99
CA ARG A 31 -16.11 4.44 3.66
C ARG A 31 -15.72 3.92 2.29
N LEU A 32 -15.21 4.81 1.42
CA LEU A 32 -14.42 4.43 0.26
C LEU A 32 -12.93 4.58 0.61
N THR A 33 -12.18 3.53 0.37
CA THR A 33 -10.71 3.55 0.46
C THR A 33 -10.13 3.36 -0.93
N CYS A 34 -9.01 4.00 -1.19
CA CYS A 34 -8.23 3.76 -2.40
C CYS A 34 -6.79 3.46 -2.04
N SER A 35 -6.18 2.56 -2.78
CA SER A 35 -4.78 2.17 -2.61
C SER A 35 -4.05 2.15 -3.96
N LEU A 36 -2.76 2.42 -3.90
CA LEU A 36 -1.83 2.14 -4.99
C LEU A 36 -1.34 0.72 -4.83
N GLU A 37 -1.69 -0.15 -5.79
CA GLU A 37 -1.26 -1.55 -5.78
C GLU A 37 0.13 -1.75 -6.42
N LEU A 38 0.60 -0.75 -7.16
CA LEU A 38 1.92 -0.72 -7.78
C LEU A 38 2.53 0.67 -7.62
N PRO A 39 3.04 1.03 -6.42
CA PRO A 39 3.75 2.29 -6.23
C PRO A 39 5.11 2.28 -6.93
N VAL A 40 5.59 3.45 -7.31
CA VAL A 40 6.97 3.70 -7.78
C VAL A 40 7.87 4.04 -6.58
N SER A 41 7.33 4.75 -5.60
CA SER A 41 8.00 5.06 -4.35
C SER A 41 8.40 3.78 -3.61
N SER A 42 9.58 3.76 -3.05
CA SER A 42 10.07 2.65 -2.24
C SER A 42 10.76 3.15 -0.98
N GLY A 43 10.48 2.50 0.13
CA GLY A 43 11.05 2.83 1.42
C GLY A 43 12.24 1.96 1.80
N GLU A 44 12.67 2.10 3.03
CA GLU A 44 13.79 1.34 3.59
C GLU A 44 13.45 0.76 4.96
N LEU A 45 13.98 -0.43 5.22
CA LEU A 45 13.97 -1.05 6.54
C LEU A 45 15.43 -1.15 7.02
N MET A 46 15.71 -0.61 8.21
CA MET A 46 17.06 -0.64 8.80
C MET A 46 17.01 -1.18 10.22
N LEU A 47 17.91 -2.09 10.54
CA LEU A 47 18.12 -2.53 11.93
C LEU A 47 18.79 -1.40 12.71
N THR A 48 18.25 -1.09 13.88
CA THR A 48 18.76 -0.06 14.80
C THR A 48 19.60 -0.66 15.92
N SER A 49 19.50 -1.98 16.13
CA SER A 49 20.18 -2.71 17.20
C SER A 49 20.40 -4.17 16.79
N ALA A 50 21.33 -4.85 17.46
CA ALA A 50 21.49 -6.31 17.41
C ALA A 50 20.52 -7.03 18.35
N ASP A 51 19.82 -6.32 19.24
CA ASP A 51 18.78 -6.88 20.12
C ASP A 51 17.53 -7.20 19.28
N PRO A 52 17.08 -8.47 19.19
CA PRO A 52 15.90 -8.85 18.42
C PRO A 52 14.59 -8.30 18.99
N HIS A 53 14.57 -7.75 20.19
CA HIS A 53 13.39 -7.11 20.78
C HIS A 53 13.24 -5.64 20.38
N GLU A 54 14.31 -5.02 19.88
CA GLU A 54 14.25 -3.66 19.35
C GLU A 54 13.63 -3.64 17.94
N LYS A 55 12.67 -2.73 17.76
CA LYS A 55 11.98 -2.60 16.45
C LYS A 55 12.94 -1.98 15.43
N PRO A 56 12.92 -2.47 14.18
CA PRO A 56 13.65 -1.82 13.10
C PRO A 56 13.08 -0.43 12.81
N HIS A 57 13.93 0.43 12.27
CA HIS A 57 13.46 1.68 11.66
C HIS A 57 12.80 1.39 10.32
N LEU A 58 11.56 1.88 10.14
CA LEU A 58 10.78 1.75 8.91
C LEU A 58 10.58 3.14 8.32
N ASP A 59 11.22 3.41 7.21
CA ASP A 59 10.99 4.61 6.40
C ASP A 59 10.19 4.24 5.17
N TYR A 60 8.90 4.52 5.17
CA TYR A 60 8.01 4.11 4.09
C TYR A 60 8.09 4.99 2.84
N ARG A 61 8.52 6.24 2.96
CA ARG A 61 8.62 7.22 1.86
C ARG A 61 7.36 7.28 0.99
N TYR A 62 6.19 7.23 1.62
CA TYR A 62 4.91 7.26 0.91
C TYR A 62 4.78 8.52 0.06
N LEU A 63 4.34 8.33 -1.20
CA LEU A 63 4.09 9.41 -2.15
C LEU A 63 5.31 10.31 -2.42
N GLU A 64 6.53 9.83 -2.22
CA GLU A 64 7.74 10.59 -2.56
C GLU A 64 7.83 10.81 -4.07
N ASP A 65 7.49 9.79 -4.86
CA ASP A 65 7.43 9.90 -6.31
C ASP A 65 6.23 10.75 -6.77
N PRO A 66 6.41 11.76 -7.63
CA PRO A 66 5.33 12.60 -8.14
C PRO A 66 4.23 11.83 -8.89
N TRP A 67 4.56 10.72 -9.52
CA TRP A 67 3.60 9.86 -10.22
C TRP A 67 2.65 9.16 -9.26
N ASP A 68 3.14 8.69 -8.12
CA ASP A 68 2.33 8.11 -7.07
C ASP A 68 1.37 9.15 -6.48
N ARG A 69 1.85 10.38 -6.24
CA ARG A 69 0.99 11.50 -5.80
C ARG A 69 -0.11 11.79 -6.80
N GLN A 70 0.22 11.90 -8.08
CA GLN A 70 -0.77 12.18 -9.12
C GLN A 70 -1.85 11.10 -9.13
N ARG A 71 -1.47 9.80 -9.14
CA ARG A 71 -2.43 8.70 -9.17
C ARG A 71 -3.32 8.69 -7.93
N MET A 72 -2.76 8.96 -6.75
CA MET A 72 -3.53 9.01 -5.53
C MET A 72 -4.53 10.17 -5.53
N ARG A 73 -4.14 11.37 -6.01
CA ARG A 73 -5.07 12.49 -6.20
C ARG A 73 -6.21 12.14 -7.14
N GLU A 74 -5.90 11.49 -8.27
CA GLU A 74 -6.91 11.03 -9.24
C GLU A 74 -7.88 10.03 -8.61
N ALA A 75 -7.37 9.09 -7.77
CA ALA A 75 -8.18 8.11 -7.07
C ALA A 75 -9.13 8.76 -6.06
N ILE A 76 -8.65 9.69 -5.24
CA ILE A 76 -9.49 10.44 -4.28
C ILE A 76 -10.58 11.21 -5.02
N ARG A 77 -10.23 11.94 -6.08
CA ARG A 77 -11.24 12.66 -6.89
C ARG A 77 -12.25 11.71 -7.55
N LEU A 78 -11.82 10.50 -7.93
CA LEU A 78 -12.74 9.48 -8.42
C LEU A 78 -13.67 8.98 -7.31
N CYS A 79 -13.17 8.73 -6.11
CA CYS A 79 -13.99 8.36 -4.96
C CYS A 79 -15.06 9.42 -4.68
N VAL A 80 -14.69 10.71 -4.69
CA VAL A 80 -15.65 11.81 -4.51
C VAL A 80 -16.73 11.80 -5.60
N ARG A 81 -16.35 11.62 -6.88
CA ARG A 81 -17.33 11.51 -7.96
C ARG A 81 -18.25 10.29 -7.81
N LEU A 82 -17.73 9.16 -7.35
CA LEU A 82 -18.53 7.98 -7.07
C LEU A 82 -19.58 8.24 -5.99
N LEU A 83 -19.17 8.88 -4.88
CA LEU A 83 -20.10 9.25 -3.79
C LEU A 83 -21.20 10.24 -4.24
N GLN A 84 -20.92 11.07 -5.23
CA GLN A 84 -21.87 12.03 -5.80
C GLN A 84 -22.83 11.41 -6.86
N HIS A 85 -22.62 10.14 -7.21
CA HIS A 85 -23.46 9.47 -8.19
C HIS A 85 -24.88 9.30 -7.68
N GLN A 86 -25.87 9.39 -8.59
CA GLN A 86 -27.30 9.36 -8.26
C GLN A 86 -27.72 8.11 -7.45
N ALA A 87 -27.04 6.98 -7.62
CA ALA A 87 -27.31 5.75 -6.87
C ALA A 87 -27.04 5.87 -5.36
N TYR A 88 -26.26 6.87 -4.94
CA TYR A 88 -25.95 7.12 -3.53
C TYR A 88 -26.79 8.22 -2.88
N ARG A 89 -27.64 8.94 -3.63
CA ARG A 89 -28.40 10.10 -3.13
C ARG A 89 -29.29 9.80 -1.92
N GLU A 90 -29.82 8.58 -1.82
CA GLU A 90 -30.71 8.18 -0.73
C GLU A 90 -29.94 7.61 0.46
N VAL A 91 -28.64 7.34 0.30
CA VAL A 91 -27.81 6.65 1.30
C VAL A 91 -26.79 7.59 1.92
N ILE A 92 -26.24 8.54 1.13
CA ILE A 92 -25.19 9.45 1.58
C ILE A 92 -25.77 10.85 1.75
N GLN A 93 -25.69 11.34 2.99
CA GLN A 93 -26.14 12.70 3.36
C GLN A 93 -25.01 13.71 3.14
N GLU A 94 -23.81 13.41 3.62
CA GLU A 94 -22.66 14.29 3.55
C GLU A 94 -21.33 13.53 3.43
N ARG A 95 -20.29 14.26 3.05
CA ARG A 95 -18.91 13.78 3.10
C ARG A 95 -18.25 14.26 4.39
N ILE A 96 -17.70 13.34 5.19
CA ILE A 96 -17.29 13.63 6.56
C ILE A 96 -15.86 14.16 6.66
N ASN A 97 -14.87 13.47 6.10
CA ASN A 97 -13.46 13.71 6.43
C ASN A 97 -12.60 14.32 5.30
N LEU A 98 -13.22 14.78 4.24
CA LEU A 98 -12.53 15.44 3.12
C LEU A 98 -13.37 16.64 2.68
N THR A 99 -12.85 17.85 2.85
CA THR A 99 -13.58 19.08 2.55
C THR A 99 -13.40 19.54 1.11
N ASP A 100 -14.21 20.49 0.65
CA ASP A 100 -14.02 21.10 -0.67
C ASP A 100 -12.74 21.95 -0.73
N GLN A 101 -12.28 22.47 0.41
CA GLN A 101 -11.00 23.19 0.50
C GLN A 101 -9.82 22.23 0.28
N ASP A 102 -9.87 21.01 0.81
CA ASP A 102 -8.84 19.99 0.58
C ASP A 102 -8.76 19.58 -0.90
N LEU A 103 -9.90 19.61 -1.60
CA LEU A 103 -10.00 19.27 -3.02
C LEU A 103 -9.68 20.43 -3.97
N ALA A 104 -9.54 21.66 -3.47
CA ALA A 104 -9.46 22.87 -4.28
C ALA A 104 -8.22 22.92 -5.17
N THR A 105 -7.07 22.48 -4.67
CA THR A 105 -5.81 22.42 -5.42
C THR A 105 -5.11 21.08 -5.24
N ASP A 106 -4.09 20.81 -6.06
CA ASP A 106 -3.25 19.63 -5.90
C ASP A 106 -2.45 19.69 -4.60
N GLU A 107 -1.99 20.88 -4.21
CA GLU A 107 -1.20 21.10 -3.00
C GLU A 107 -2.03 20.87 -1.73
N SER A 108 -3.28 21.37 -1.69
CA SER A 108 -4.17 21.12 -0.55
C SER A 108 -4.55 19.64 -0.43
N LEU A 109 -4.77 18.99 -1.55
CA LEU A 109 -5.06 17.55 -1.55
C LEU A 109 -3.84 16.71 -1.15
N ASP A 110 -2.62 17.08 -1.57
CA ASP A 110 -1.38 16.43 -1.12
C ASP A 110 -1.18 16.59 0.39
N ALA A 111 -1.43 17.77 0.94
CA ALA A 111 -1.36 18.02 2.39
C ALA A 111 -2.37 17.15 3.15
N TRP A 112 -3.60 17.03 2.65
CA TRP A 112 -4.60 16.14 3.23
C TRP A 112 -4.19 14.67 3.14
N LEU A 113 -3.68 14.22 1.98
CA LEU A 113 -3.20 12.86 1.77
C LEU A 113 -2.13 12.48 2.80
N LEU A 114 -1.11 13.31 2.99
CA LEU A 114 -0.02 13.06 3.93
C LEU A 114 -0.48 12.93 5.39
N GLN A 115 -1.60 13.55 5.76
CA GLN A 115 -2.19 13.45 7.10
C GLN A 115 -3.10 12.24 7.27
N ASN A 116 -3.69 11.72 6.18
CA ASN A 116 -4.71 10.67 6.21
C ASN A 116 -4.26 9.36 5.57
N LEU A 117 -3.03 9.31 5.06
CA LEU A 117 -2.46 8.14 4.45
C LEU A 117 -2.08 7.10 5.52
N THR A 118 -2.30 5.84 5.20
CA THR A 118 -1.87 4.71 6.03
C THR A 118 -1.39 3.56 5.17
N THR A 119 -0.76 2.58 5.79
CA THR A 119 -0.35 1.35 5.11
C THR A 119 -1.54 0.45 4.79
N ALA A 120 -1.49 -0.22 3.64
CA ALA A 120 -2.37 -1.35 3.31
C ALA A 120 -1.88 -2.67 3.93
N ILE A 121 -0.78 -2.65 4.72
CA ILE A 121 -0.13 -3.84 5.34
C ILE A 121 0.26 -4.95 4.35
N HIS A 122 0.65 -4.57 3.16
CA HIS A 122 1.11 -5.45 2.10
C HIS A 122 2.58 -5.20 1.74
N MET A 123 3.45 -4.99 2.77
CA MET A 123 4.87 -4.77 2.58
C MET A 123 5.51 -5.94 1.84
N SER A 124 6.46 -5.63 0.96
CA SER A 124 7.11 -6.56 0.06
C SER A 124 8.55 -6.13 -0.21
N GLY A 125 9.40 -7.05 -0.65
CA GLY A 125 10.69 -6.71 -1.25
C GLY A 125 11.85 -6.43 -0.29
N THR A 126 11.68 -6.52 1.04
CA THR A 126 12.78 -6.28 2.01
C THR A 126 13.88 -7.35 1.97
N CYS A 127 13.59 -8.54 1.41
CA CYS A 127 14.54 -9.62 1.13
C CYS A 127 14.45 -10.03 -0.35
N LYS A 128 14.38 -9.04 -1.27
CA LYS A 128 13.99 -9.28 -2.65
C LYS A 128 14.83 -10.37 -3.32
N MET A 129 14.16 -11.13 -4.17
CA MET A 129 14.74 -12.14 -5.02
C MET A 129 15.47 -11.50 -6.20
N GLY A 130 16.63 -12.04 -6.53
CA GLY A 130 17.40 -11.63 -7.71
C GLY A 130 18.67 -12.45 -7.91
N PRO A 131 19.41 -12.21 -9.00
CA PRO A 131 20.70 -12.86 -9.26
C PRO A 131 21.77 -12.37 -8.27
N ALA A 132 22.78 -13.19 -8.02
CA ALA A 132 23.92 -12.83 -7.15
C ALA A 132 24.71 -11.59 -7.63
N SER A 133 24.51 -11.16 -8.87
CA SER A 133 25.09 -9.93 -9.41
C SER A 133 24.32 -8.65 -9.04
N ASP A 134 23.08 -8.78 -8.54
CA ASP A 134 22.31 -7.65 -8.02
C ASP A 134 22.69 -7.43 -6.55
N PRO A 135 23.35 -6.31 -6.18
CA PRO A 135 23.79 -6.05 -4.81
C PRO A 135 22.61 -5.87 -3.84
N MET A 136 21.39 -5.65 -4.34
CA MET A 136 20.18 -5.54 -3.55
C MET A 136 19.42 -6.85 -3.41
N ALA A 137 19.83 -7.92 -4.11
CA ALA A 137 19.18 -9.22 -3.98
C ALA A 137 19.66 -9.93 -2.71
N VAL A 138 18.69 -10.39 -1.90
CA VAL A 138 18.94 -11.14 -0.67
C VAL A 138 18.85 -12.64 -0.92
N VAL A 139 17.93 -13.09 -1.78
CA VAL A 139 17.71 -14.50 -2.09
C VAL A 139 17.72 -14.78 -3.59
N ASN A 140 18.01 -16.03 -3.95
CA ASN A 140 17.90 -16.52 -5.32
C ASN A 140 16.45 -16.98 -5.63
N GLN A 141 16.21 -17.51 -6.86
CA GLN A 141 14.90 -18.00 -7.29
C GLN A 141 14.36 -19.21 -6.52
N TYR A 142 15.15 -19.80 -5.64
CA TYR A 142 14.77 -20.87 -4.73
C TYR A 142 14.60 -20.38 -3.29
N CYS A 143 14.54 -19.07 -3.09
CA CYS A 143 14.45 -18.40 -1.80
C CYS A 143 15.63 -18.68 -0.85
N GLN A 144 16.76 -19.13 -1.38
CA GLN A 144 18.00 -19.35 -0.62
C GLN A 144 18.74 -18.03 -0.46
N VAL A 145 19.17 -17.74 0.75
CA VAL A 145 19.94 -16.52 1.05
C VAL A 145 21.33 -16.59 0.41
N HIS A 146 21.70 -15.54 -0.33
CA HIS A 146 23.01 -15.46 -0.94
C HIS A 146 24.12 -15.44 0.12
N GLY A 147 25.14 -16.27 -0.07
CA GLY A 147 26.32 -16.34 0.81
C GLY A 147 26.11 -17.11 2.13
N LEU A 148 24.95 -17.72 2.35
CA LEU A 148 24.66 -18.56 3.52
C LEU A 148 24.11 -19.93 3.10
N ASP A 149 24.61 -20.98 3.73
CA ASP A 149 24.11 -22.34 3.51
C ASP A 149 22.96 -22.66 4.45
N GLY A 150 21.93 -23.35 3.94
CA GLY A 150 20.83 -23.90 4.74
C GLY A 150 19.78 -22.85 5.20
N LEU A 151 19.88 -21.59 4.77
CA LEU A 151 18.92 -20.53 5.12
C LEU A 151 18.06 -20.14 3.93
N ARG A 152 16.75 -20.02 4.17
CA ARG A 152 15.77 -19.50 3.22
C ARG A 152 14.91 -18.41 3.85
N VAL A 153 14.44 -17.48 3.02
CA VAL A 153 13.35 -16.55 3.37
C VAL A 153 12.18 -16.88 2.47
N VAL A 154 10.98 -17.09 3.04
CA VAL A 154 9.83 -17.67 2.33
C VAL A 154 8.54 -16.94 2.72
N ASP A 155 8.44 -15.69 2.32
CA ASP A 155 7.28 -14.82 2.49
C ASP A 155 7.28 -13.71 1.42
N THR A 156 6.40 -12.73 1.52
CA THR A 156 6.31 -11.64 0.53
C THR A 156 7.52 -10.71 0.49
N SER A 157 8.43 -10.79 1.47
CA SER A 157 9.67 -10.00 1.44
C SER A 157 10.58 -10.39 0.27
N VAL A 158 10.44 -11.63 -0.26
CA VAL A 158 11.26 -12.10 -1.39
C VAL A 158 10.77 -11.61 -2.75
N THR A 159 9.59 -10.99 -2.84
CA THR A 159 9.09 -10.52 -4.14
C THR A 159 9.96 -9.38 -4.65
N PRO A 160 10.40 -9.42 -5.92
CA PRO A 160 11.26 -8.36 -6.48
C PRO A 160 10.52 -7.03 -6.65
N ASP A 161 9.19 -7.08 -6.70
CA ASP A 161 8.28 -5.94 -6.75
C ASP A 161 6.98 -6.27 -6.03
N VAL A 162 6.18 -5.28 -5.66
CA VAL A 162 4.90 -5.50 -5.02
C VAL A 162 3.88 -6.10 -6.00
N VAL A 163 3.07 -7.05 -5.55
CA VAL A 163 1.99 -7.62 -6.37
C VAL A 163 0.80 -6.67 -6.42
N ARG A 164 0.09 -6.64 -7.56
CA ARG A 164 -1.07 -5.76 -7.79
C ARG A 164 -2.37 -6.32 -7.21
N ALA A 165 -2.30 -6.79 -5.97
CA ALA A 165 -3.42 -7.36 -5.21
C ALA A 165 -3.03 -7.53 -3.74
N ASN A 166 -4.01 -7.89 -2.90
CA ASN A 166 -3.72 -8.34 -1.53
C ASN A 166 -2.72 -9.49 -1.53
N THR A 167 -1.72 -9.43 -0.66
CA THR A 167 -0.54 -10.31 -0.69
C THR A 167 -0.75 -11.70 -0.09
N ASN A 168 -1.87 -11.96 0.61
CA ASN A 168 -2.07 -13.21 1.34
C ASN A 168 -1.98 -14.47 0.46
N ALA A 169 -2.66 -14.48 -0.69
CA ALA A 169 -2.61 -15.62 -1.62
C ALA A 169 -1.18 -15.83 -2.17
N THR A 170 -0.46 -14.74 -2.45
CA THR A 170 0.93 -14.80 -2.90
C THR A 170 1.84 -15.35 -1.81
N ALA A 171 1.67 -14.93 -0.54
CA ALA A 171 2.44 -15.47 0.58
C ALA A 171 2.25 -16.96 0.75
N ILE A 172 1.00 -17.44 0.70
CA ILE A 172 0.67 -18.88 0.77
C ILE A 172 1.32 -19.62 -0.41
N MET A 173 1.19 -19.11 -1.62
CA MET A 173 1.76 -19.72 -2.82
C MET A 173 3.29 -19.85 -2.74
N ILE A 174 3.98 -18.79 -2.24
CA ILE A 174 5.44 -18.84 -2.05
C ILE A 174 5.78 -19.93 -1.01
N GLY A 175 5.06 -19.97 0.13
CA GLY A 175 5.24 -20.97 1.16
C GLY A 175 5.09 -22.40 0.62
N GLU A 176 3.99 -22.71 -0.04
CA GLU A 176 3.71 -24.02 -0.62
C GLU A 176 4.72 -24.42 -1.72
N ARG A 177 5.23 -23.45 -2.48
CA ARG A 177 6.16 -23.72 -3.59
C ARG A 177 7.57 -24.03 -3.10
N VAL A 178 7.98 -23.53 -1.94
CA VAL A 178 9.35 -23.61 -1.43
C VAL A 178 9.49 -24.66 -0.32
N ALA A 179 8.38 -25.04 0.37
CA ALA A 179 8.34 -26.15 1.31
C ALA A 179 8.55 -27.47 0.55
#